data_c3c7e5d7366af5acf37930067874f182
#
_entry.id   c3c7e5d7366af5acf37930067874f182
#
_cell.length_a   1.000
_cell.length_b   1.000
_cell.length_c   1.000
_cell.angle_alpha   90.00
_cell.angle_beta   90.00
_cell.angle_gamma   90.00
#
_symmetry.space_group_name_H-M   'P 1'
#
loop_
_entity.id
_entity.type
_entity.pdbx_description
1 polymer ?
#
loop_
_entity_poly.entity_id
_entity_poly.type
_entity_poly.pdbx_seq_one_letter_code
_entity_poly.pdbx_strand_id
1 'polypeptide(L)'
;MNDFEREVGARIRALRETAGYSREQLSEMADISVKFLYEIENGKKGMSALTLYHLTRALGVSADSILRGGGTAPALERVLGTLAGFSEEQLFHIDGILRQIAALTAKTE
;
A
#
# COMPACT_ATOMS: atom_id res chain seq x y z
N MET A 1 -14.95 2.49 14.87
CA MET A 1 -14.37 2.71 13.53
C MET A 1 -13.14 3.60 13.68
N ASN A 2 -12.00 3.18 13.19
CA ASN A 2 -10.81 4.01 13.29
C ASN A 2 -10.47 4.63 11.93
N ASP A 3 -9.64 5.65 11.97
CA ASP A 3 -9.28 6.39 10.76
C ASP A 3 -8.52 5.54 9.76
N PHE A 4 -7.70 4.61 10.25
CA PHE A 4 -6.94 3.72 9.37
C PHE A 4 -7.87 2.86 8.52
N GLU A 5 -8.86 2.22 9.13
CA GLU A 5 -9.80 1.38 8.40
C GLU A 5 -10.62 2.19 7.40
N ARG A 6 -10.98 3.41 7.77
CA ARG A 6 -11.70 4.29 6.86
C ARG A 6 -10.86 4.66 5.65
N GLU A 7 -9.59 5.00 5.86
CA GLU A 7 -8.70 5.36 4.77
C GLU A 7 -8.40 4.18 3.85
N VAL A 8 -8.15 3.01 4.44
CA VAL A 8 -7.90 1.79 3.66
C VAL A 8 -9.13 1.46 2.81
N GLY A 9 -10.31 1.51 3.40
CA GLY A 9 -11.54 1.23 2.69
C GLY A 9 -11.78 2.19 1.53
N ALA A 10 -11.52 3.47 1.76
CA ALA A 10 -11.66 4.48 0.71
C ALA A 10 -10.70 4.23 -0.46
N ARG A 11 -9.49 3.78 -0.17
CA ARG A 11 -8.53 3.45 -1.23
C ARG A 11 -8.95 2.23 -2.03
N ILE A 12 -9.48 1.22 -1.36
CA ILE A 12 -9.98 0.04 -2.04
C ILE A 12 -11.11 0.42 -2.99
N ARG A 13 -12.03 1.27 -2.52
CA ARG A 13 -13.13 1.75 -3.34
C ARG A 13 -12.60 2.52 -4.56
N ALA A 14 -11.66 3.43 -4.36
CA ALA A 14 -11.10 4.22 -5.44
C ALA A 14 -10.39 3.32 -6.46
N LEU A 15 -9.63 2.33 -6.00
CA LEU A 15 -8.95 1.39 -6.88
C LEU A 15 -9.95 0.55 -7.67
N ARG A 16 -11.03 0.11 -7.01
CA ARG A 16 -12.08 -0.64 -7.67
C ARG A 16 -12.74 0.17 -8.78
N GLU A 17 -13.09 1.42 -8.46
CA GLU A 17 -13.76 2.31 -9.43
C GLU A 17 -12.83 2.63 -10.60
N THR A 18 -11.57 2.88 -10.32
CA THR A 18 -10.58 3.13 -11.38
C THR A 18 -10.42 1.92 -12.30
N ALA A 19 -10.49 0.71 -11.73
CA ALA A 19 -10.39 -0.52 -12.51
C ALA A 19 -11.69 -0.83 -13.27
N GLY A 20 -12.77 -0.13 -12.99
CA GLY A 20 -14.04 -0.33 -13.65
C GLY A 20 -14.85 -1.50 -13.11
N TYR A 21 -14.58 -1.94 -11.88
CA TYR A 21 -15.30 -3.07 -11.30
C TYR A 21 -16.45 -2.59 -10.41
N SER A 22 -17.58 -3.31 -10.50
CA SER A 22 -18.65 -3.17 -9.52
C SER A 22 -18.24 -3.87 -8.23
N ARG A 23 -18.97 -3.62 -7.13
CA ARG A 23 -18.72 -4.37 -5.90
C ARG A 23 -18.95 -5.86 -6.09
N GLU A 24 -19.98 -6.21 -6.86
CA GLU A 24 -20.26 -7.59 -7.17
C GLU A 24 -19.10 -8.28 -7.89
N GLN A 25 -18.52 -7.60 -8.85
CA GLN A 25 -17.37 -8.13 -9.59
C GLN A 25 -16.15 -8.29 -8.70
N LEU A 26 -15.81 -7.27 -7.94
CA LEU A 26 -14.63 -7.35 -7.09
C LEU A 26 -14.81 -8.36 -5.97
N SER A 27 -15.99 -8.43 -5.35
CA SER A 27 -16.23 -9.39 -4.28
C SER A 27 -16.11 -10.82 -4.79
N GLU A 28 -16.59 -11.10 -5.99
CA GLU A 28 -16.43 -12.43 -6.59
C GLU A 28 -14.95 -12.73 -6.85
N MET A 29 -14.22 -11.79 -7.41
CA MET A 29 -12.79 -11.96 -7.69
C MET A 29 -11.96 -12.17 -6.43
N ALA A 30 -12.35 -11.52 -5.35
CA ALA A 30 -11.61 -11.57 -4.09
C ALA A 30 -12.16 -12.65 -3.12
N ASP A 31 -13.17 -13.37 -3.55
CA ASP A 31 -13.78 -14.45 -2.75
C ASP A 31 -14.30 -13.97 -1.39
N ILE A 32 -15.01 -12.85 -1.42
CA ILE A 32 -15.68 -12.30 -0.23
C ILE A 32 -17.10 -11.91 -0.64
N SER A 33 -17.97 -11.72 0.37
CA SER A 33 -19.34 -11.31 0.09
C SER A 33 -19.39 -9.83 -0.30
N VAL A 34 -20.43 -9.48 -1.05
CA VAL A 34 -20.67 -8.07 -1.42
C VAL A 34 -20.85 -7.23 -0.16
N LYS A 35 -21.57 -7.76 0.82
CA LYS A 35 -21.79 -7.06 2.09
C LYS A 35 -20.48 -6.80 2.82
N PHE A 36 -19.58 -7.78 2.87
CA PHE A 36 -18.30 -7.61 3.53
C PHE A 36 -17.45 -6.55 2.81
N LEU A 37 -17.43 -6.59 1.48
CA LEU A 37 -16.70 -5.58 0.71
C LEU A 37 -17.27 -4.18 0.97
N TYR A 38 -18.59 -4.04 1.00
CA TYR A 38 -19.23 -2.77 1.33
C TYR A 38 -18.79 -2.28 2.71
N GLU A 39 -18.76 -3.16 3.69
CA GLU A 39 -18.35 -2.78 5.04
C GLU A 39 -16.88 -2.37 5.10
N ILE A 40 -16.02 -3.07 4.34
CA ILE A 40 -14.61 -2.70 4.25
C ILE A 40 -14.47 -1.31 3.60
N GLU A 41 -15.13 -1.09 2.48
CA GLU A 41 -15.03 0.18 1.74
C GLU A 41 -15.53 1.37 2.55
N ASN A 42 -16.45 1.14 3.46
CA ASN A 42 -17.01 2.20 4.29
C ASN A 42 -16.35 2.30 5.67
N GLY A 43 -15.25 1.57 5.86
CA GLY A 43 -14.49 1.66 7.10
C GLY A 43 -15.17 1.05 8.31
N LYS A 44 -16.18 0.22 8.10
CA LYS A 44 -16.95 -0.40 9.19
C LYS A 44 -16.29 -1.67 9.71
N LYS A 45 -15.44 -2.29 8.90
CA LYS A 45 -14.72 -3.50 9.28
C LYS A 45 -13.32 -3.48 8.70
N GLY A 46 -12.40 -4.07 9.43
CA GLY A 46 -11.08 -4.38 8.92
C GLY A 46 -11.11 -5.68 8.14
N MET A 47 -9.94 -6.14 7.76
CA MET A 47 -9.83 -7.38 7.00
C MET A 47 -8.64 -8.19 7.47
N SER A 48 -8.68 -9.49 7.24
CA SER A 48 -7.56 -10.37 7.50
C SER A 48 -6.47 -10.16 6.44
N ALA A 49 -5.27 -10.65 6.74
CA ALA A 49 -4.19 -10.64 5.77
C ALA A 49 -4.57 -11.40 4.51
N LEU A 50 -5.32 -12.48 4.64
CA LEU A 50 -5.75 -13.26 3.47
C LEU A 50 -6.70 -12.45 2.59
N THR A 51 -7.65 -11.74 3.19
CA THR A 51 -8.57 -10.89 2.43
C THR A 51 -7.79 -9.78 1.71
N LEU A 52 -6.84 -9.17 2.39
CA LEU A 52 -5.98 -8.16 1.77
C LEU A 52 -5.23 -8.74 0.57
N TYR A 53 -4.67 -9.93 0.72
CA TYR A 53 -3.97 -10.61 -0.37
C TYR A 53 -4.89 -10.84 -1.57
N HIS A 54 -6.11 -11.32 -1.32
CA HIS A 54 -7.07 -11.55 -2.40
C HIS A 54 -7.45 -10.25 -3.12
N LEU A 55 -7.60 -9.16 -2.37
CA LEU A 55 -7.92 -7.85 -2.96
C LEU A 55 -6.76 -7.31 -3.79
N THR A 56 -5.52 -7.46 -3.32
CA THR A 56 -4.36 -7.03 -4.10
C THR A 56 -4.28 -7.78 -5.42
N ARG A 57 -4.52 -9.10 -5.38
CA ARG A 57 -4.50 -9.92 -6.59
C ARG A 57 -5.62 -9.52 -7.55
N ALA A 58 -6.82 -9.32 -7.03
CA ALA A 58 -7.97 -8.97 -7.85
C ALA A 58 -7.81 -7.59 -8.50
N LEU A 59 -7.27 -6.64 -7.75
CA LEU A 59 -7.08 -5.28 -8.25
C LEU A 59 -5.78 -5.09 -9.02
N GLY A 60 -4.85 -6.04 -8.93
CA GLY A 60 -3.55 -5.92 -9.60
C GLY A 60 -2.68 -4.84 -9.01
N VAL A 61 -2.76 -4.61 -7.70
CA VAL A 61 -1.99 -3.58 -7.01
C VAL A 61 -1.21 -4.19 -5.86
N SER A 62 -0.28 -3.42 -5.30
CA SER A 62 0.48 -3.87 -4.13
C SER A 62 -0.34 -3.65 -2.86
N ALA A 63 -0.01 -4.41 -1.80
CA ALA A 63 -0.62 -4.18 -0.50
C ALA A 63 -0.33 -2.77 0.00
N ASP A 64 0.84 -2.23 -0.31
CA ASP A 64 1.23 -0.89 0.09
C ASP A 64 0.31 0.17 -0.52
N SER A 65 -0.13 -0.04 -1.77
CA SER A 65 -1.09 0.86 -2.41
C SER A 65 -2.39 0.96 -1.61
N ILE A 66 -2.82 -0.15 -1.03
CA ILE A 66 -4.03 -0.20 -0.22
C ILE A 66 -3.78 0.38 1.17
N LEU A 67 -2.68 -0.03 1.80
CA LEU A 67 -2.45 0.29 3.20
C LEU A 67 -1.94 1.71 3.42
N ARG A 68 -1.17 2.26 2.49
CA ARG A 68 -0.53 3.57 2.66
C ARG A 68 -0.87 4.57 1.58
N GLY A 69 -1.65 4.17 0.60
CA GLY A 69 -2.07 5.08 -0.43
C GLY A 69 -1.09 5.22 -1.57
N GLY A 70 -0.23 4.26 -1.75
CA GLY A 70 0.70 4.04 -2.85
C GLY A 70 1.11 5.25 -3.66
N GLY A 71 2.15 5.16 -4.29
CA GLY A 71 2.82 6.24 -4.98
C GLY A 71 4.02 6.63 -4.18
N THR A 72 5.17 6.27 -4.69
CA THR A 72 6.42 6.71 -4.13
C THR A 72 6.53 8.21 -4.38
N ALA A 73 6.88 8.99 -3.37
CA ALA A 73 7.11 10.42 -3.57
C ALA A 73 8.14 10.60 -4.71
N PRO A 74 7.96 11.63 -5.56
CA PRO A 74 8.91 11.84 -6.66
C PRO A 74 10.38 11.90 -6.22
N ALA A 75 10.65 12.49 -5.05
CA ALA A 75 12.00 12.54 -4.51
C ALA A 75 12.54 11.13 -4.23
N LEU A 76 11.71 10.26 -3.67
CA LEU A 76 12.13 8.89 -3.38
C LEU A 76 12.39 8.12 -4.68
N GLU A 77 11.57 8.31 -5.68
CA GLU A 77 11.77 7.66 -6.98
C GLU A 77 13.10 8.07 -7.60
N ARG A 78 13.46 9.35 -7.50
CA ARG A 78 14.74 9.82 -8.01
C ARG A 78 15.90 9.16 -7.28
N VAL A 79 15.81 9.05 -5.96
CA VAL A 79 16.85 8.41 -5.14
C VAL A 79 16.97 6.92 -5.52
N LEU A 80 15.84 6.23 -5.65
CA LEU A 80 15.85 4.82 -6.05
C LEU A 80 16.49 4.64 -7.43
N GLY A 81 16.18 5.54 -8.37
CA GLY A 81 16.79 5.49 -9.70
C GLY A 81 18.30 5.65 -9.64
N THR A 82 18.80 6.55 -8.82
CA THR A 82 20.23 6.72 -8.62
C THR A 82 20.86 5.46 -8.02
N LEU A 83 20.21 4.90 -6.99
CA LEU A 83 20.72 3.72 -6.30
C LEU A 83 20.75 2.48 -7.21
N ALA A 84 19.87 2.42 -8.18
CA ALA A 84 19.79 1.26 -9.08
C ALA A 84 21.09 1.04 -9.88
N GLY A 85 21.92 2.08 -10.01
CA GLY A 85 23.19 1.96 -10.72
C GLY A 85 24.34 1.44 -9.88
N PHE A 86 24.14 1.22 -8.59
CA PHE A 86 25.21 0.78 -7.70
C PHE A 86 25.21 -0.74 -7.52
N SER A 87 26.40 -1.30 -7.22
CA SER A 87 26.55 -2.71 -6.96
C SER A 87 26.00 -3.08 -5.58
N GLU A 88 25.81 -4.37 -5.34
CA GLU A 88 25.37 -4.88 -4.04
C GLU A 88 26.29 -4.40 -2.91
N GLU A 89 27.63 -4.44 -3.14
CA GLU A 89 28.59 -3.99 -2.15
C GLU A 89 28.44 -2.49 -1.87
N GLN A 90 28.30 -1.70 -2.92
CA GLN A 90 28.11 -0.27 -2.76
C GLN A 90 26.81 0.05 -2.02
N LEU A 91 25.73 -0.68 -2.36
CA LEU A 91 24.44 -0.49 -1.68
C LEU A 91 24.53 -0.81 -0.21
N PHE A 92 25.31 -1.83 0.15
CA PHE A 92 25.53 -2.16 1.57
C PHE A 92 26.12 -0.96 2.32
N HIS A 93 27.15 -0.33 1.75
CA HIS A 93 27.77 0.82 2.40
C HIS A 93 26.86 2.04 2.40
N ILE A 94 26.14 2.26 1.32
CA ILE A 94 25.19 3.38 1.23
C ILE A 94 24.09 3.23 2.27
N ASP A 95 23.57 2.02 2.46
CA ASP A 95 22.56 1.75 3.48
C ASP A 95 23.06 2.14 4.87
N GLY A 96 24.32 1.82 5.18
CA GLY A 96 24.92 2.21 6.45
C GLY A 96 24.94 3.71 6.67
N ILE A 97 25.28 4.46 5.64
CA ILE A 97 25.29 5.94 5.70
C ILE A 97 23.87 6.47 5.90
N LEU A 98 22.92 5.94 5.16
CA LEU A 98 21.51 6.36 5.28
C LEU A 98 20.97 6.11 6.67
N ARG A 99 21.31 4.99 7.28
CA ARG A 99 20.88 4.67 8.65
C ARG A 99 21.45 5.68 9.64
N GLN A 100 22.67 6.12 9.45
CA GLN A 100 23.29 7.15 10.31
C GLN A 100 22.57 8.48 10.16
N ILE A 101 22.23 8.87 8.94
CA ILE A 101 21.48 10.10 8.69
C ILE A 101 20.12 10.03 9.38
N ALA A 102 19.43 8.90 9.25
CA ALA A 102 18.12 8.72 9.87
C ALA A 102 18.22 8.85 11.40
N ALA A 103 19.26 8.27 12.00
CA ALA A 103 19.46 8.32 13.45
C ALA A 103 19.70 9.73 13.92
N LEU A 104 20.50 10.52 13.16
CA LEU A 104 20.77 11.91 13.51
C LEU A 104 19.50 12.76 13.41
N THR A 105 18.74 12.56 12.36
CA THR A 105 17.50 13.32 12.15
C THR A 105 16.46 12.99 13.22
N ALA A 106 16.37 11.74 13.64
CA ALA A 106 15.41 11.33 14.65
C ALA A 106 15.68 11.98 16.00
N LYS A 107 16.95 12.36 16.27
CA LYS A 107 17.32 12.98 17.55
C LYS A 107 16.99 14.45 17.64
N THR A 108 16.64 15.08 16.52
CA THR A 108 16.41 16.52 16.49
C THR A 108 14.95 16.90 16.69
N GLU A 109 14.08 15.92 16.86
CA GLU A 109 12.65 16.18 17.09
C GLU A 109 12.27 16.30 18.57
#